data_ad9d531828915df6c2e58b452f4a154c
#
_entry.id   ad9d531828915df6c2e58b452f4a154c
#
_cell.length_a   1.000
_cell.length_b   1.000
_cell.length_c   1.000
_cell.angle_alpha   90.00
_cell.angle_beta   90.00
_cell.angle_gamma   90.00
#
_symmetry.space_group_name_H-M   'P 1'
#
loop_
_entity.id
_entity.type
_entity.pdbx_description
1 polymer ?
#
loop_
_entity_poly.entity_id
_entity_poly.type
_entity_poly.pdbx_seq_one_letter_code
_entity_poly.pdbx_strand_id
1 'polypeptide(L)'
;QHLEYCTPECVSALDVVRYDRAGDLLLLEAVRALGLEGQVHFIRNNIDHYTGATFGCHENYSLDRSAPLHEKNVLSLLAFLTLRVLYAGAGRVGSMKPTRGRIDVAAREEPVPFQISQRADYIQNDFFEWVQHNRAIINTRDEPLADPRLYRRLHLIHGDTNVQPAALFLKVGTTRLVLDLLDADEM
;
A
#
# COMPACT_ATOMS: atom_id res chain seq x y z
N GLN A 1 -0.37 -17.95 -6.73
CA GLN A 1 0.19 -16.83 -7.52
C GLN A 1 -0.92 -15.82 -7.78
N HIS A 2 -0.59 -14.55 -7.80
CA HIS A 2 -1.49 -13.44 -8.10
C HIS A 2 -0.82 -12.53 -9.13
N LEU A 3 -1.60 -11.75 -9.86
CA LEU A 3 -1.09 -10.76 -10.77
C LEU A 3 -0.68 -9.51 -10.00
N GLU A 4 0.40 -8.90 -10.43
CA GLU A 4 0.87 -7.62 -9.94
C GLU A 4 0.90 -6.63 -11.10
N TYR A 5 0.37 -5.45 -10.84
CA TYR A 5 0.41 -4.33 -11.79
C TYR A 5 1.16 -3.16 -11.14
N CYS A 6 2.10 -2.59 -11.87
CA CYS A 6 2.84 -1.41 -11.48
C CYS A 6 2.45 -0.23 -12.37
N THR A 7 2.15 0.91 -11.77
CA THR A 7 1.98 2.15 -12.55
C THR A 7 3.34 2.61 -13.09
N PRO A 8 3.37 3.35 -14.19
CA PRO A 8 4.56 4.12 -14.55
C PRO A 8 4.82 5.21 -13.51
N GLU A 9 5.96 5.88 -13.62
CA GLU A 9 6.29 7.06 -12.85
C GLU A 9 5.29 8.18 -13.11
N CYS A 10 4.84 8.82 -12.04
CA CYS A 10 3.79 9.84 -12.08
C CYS A 10 4.26 11.10 -11.35
N VAL A 11 3.98 12.26 -11.93
CA VAL A 11 4.27 13.56 -11.34
C VAL A 11 3.07 14.15 -10.57
N SER A 12 1.89 13.57 -10.73
CA SER A 12 0.69 14.00 -10.02
C SER A 12 -0.10 12.85 -9.43
N ALA A 13 -0.80 13.08 -8.32
CA ALA A 13 -1.70 12.09 -7.71
C ALA A 13 -2.84 11.68 -8.67
N LEU A 14 -3.26 12.58 -9.56
CA LEU A 14 -4.30 12.28 -10.54
C LEU A 14 -3.79 11.29 -11.60
N ASP A 15 -2.53 11.38 -12.00
CA ASP A 15 -1.94 10.43 -12.94
C ASP A 15 -1.79 9.04 -12.31
N VAL A 16 -1.42 8.97 -11.03
CA VAL A 16 -1.43 7.68 -10.29
C VAL A 16 -2.80 7.03 -10.39
N VAL A 17 -3.88 7.78 -10.15
CA VAL A 17 -5.26 7.26 -10.24
C VAL A 17 -5.60 6.81 -11.67
N ARG A 18 -5.21 7.58 -12.68
CA ARG A 18 -5.45 7.25 -14.10
C ARG A 18 -4.74 5.95 -14.49
N TYR A 19 -3.46 5.82 -14.14
CA TYR A 19 -2.69 4.62 -14.47
C TYR A 19 -3.12 3.41 -13.66
N ASP A 20 -3.52 3.58 -12.40
CA ASP A 20 -4.13 2.51 -11.62
C ASP A 20 -5.40 1.96 -12.29
N ARG A 21 -6.26 2.85 -12.81
CA ARG A 21 -7.44 2.46 -13.58
C ARG A 21 -7.09 1.86 -14.95
N ALA A 22 -6.06 2.34 -15.59
CA ALA A 22 -5.57 1.74 -16.83
C ALA A 22 -5.15 0.28 -16.63
N GLY A 23 -4.56 -0.05 -15.47
CA GLY A 23 -4.26 -1.43 -15.11
C GLY A 23 -5.49 -2.34 -15.08
N ASP A 24 -6.60 -1.88 -14.50
CA ASP A 24 -7.86 -2.64 -14.53
C ASP A 24 -8.35 -2.87 -15.97
N LEU A 25 -8.28 -1.84 -16.82
CA LEU A 25 -8.69 -1.96 -18.22
C LEU A 25 -7.80 -2.93 -19.00
N LEU A 26 -6.49 -2.89 -18.80
CA LEU A 26 -5.55 -3.82 -19.44
C LEU A 26 -5.86 -5.28 -19.06
N LEU A 27 -6.20 -5.55 -17.80
CA LEU A 27 -6.59 -6.90 -17.37
C LEU A 27 -7.90 -7.34 -18.03
N LEU A 28 -8.89 -6.45 -18.14
CA LEU A 28 -10.15 -6.75 -18.83
C LEU A 28 -9.93 -7.01 -20.32
N GLU A 29 -9.10 -6.23 -21.00
CA GLU A 29 -8.75 -6.44 -22.40
C GLU A 29 -8.02 -7.77 -22.60
N ALA A 30 -7.13 -8.16 -21.70
CA ALA A 30 -6.45 -9.45 -21.75
C ALA A 30 -7.45 -10.62 -21.64
N VAL A 31 -8.43 -10.52 -20.74
CA VAL A 31 -9.51 -11.53 -20.60
C VAL A 31 -10.32 -11.64 -21.90
N ARG A 32 -10.69 -10.51 -22.51
CA ARG A 32 -11.41 -10.47 -23.79
C ARG A 32 -10.59 -11.09 -24.91
N ALA A 33 -9.33 -10.70 -25.03
CA ALA A 33 -8.44 -11.22 -26.09
C ALA A 33 -8.25 -12.74 -26.00
N LEU A 34 -8.35 -13.31 -24.81
CA LEU A 34 -8.25 -14.76 -24.57
C LEU A 34 -9.59 -15.49 -24.65
N GLY A 35 -10.70 -14.80 -24.87
CA GLY A 35 -12.04 -15.39 -24.87
C GLY A 35 -12.49 -15.99 -23.52
N LEU A 36 -11.98 -15.43 -22.42
CA LEU A 36 -12.23 -15.90 -21.05
C LEU A 36 -13.28 -15.07 -20.31
N GLU A 37 -14.05 -14.24 -21.01
CA GLU A 37 -15.11 -13.42 -20.44
C GLU A 37 -16.15 -14.28 -19.71
N GLY A 38 -16.51 -13.86 -18.49
CA GLY A 38 -17.41 -14.62 -17.62
C GLY A 38 -16.79 -15.84 -16.93
N GLN A 39 -15.55 -16.22 -17.28
CA GLN A 39 -14.83 -17.35 -16.68
C GLN A 39 -13.73 -16.90 -15.71
N VAL A 40 -13.16 -15.71 -15.94
CA VAL A 40 -12.08 -15.13 -15.14
C VAL A 40 -12.52 -13.79 -14.57
N HIS A 41 -12.30 -13.62 -13.26
CA HIS A 41 -12.58 -12.39 -12.54
C HIS A 41 -11.35 -11.96 -11.74
N PHE A 42 -11.08 -10.66 -11.70
CA PHE A 42 -10.02 -10.10 -10.86
C PHE A 42 -10.64 -9.43 -9.63
N ILE A 43 -10.08 -9.74 -8.47
CA ILE A 43 -10.50 -9.19 -7.19
C ILE A 43 -9.36 -8.36 -6.63
N ARG A 44 -9.62 -7.09 -6.33
CA ARG A 44 -8.70 -6.21 -5.61
C ARG A 44 -8.89 -6.37 -4.12
N ASN A 45 -7.93 -6.98 -3.46
CA ASN A 45 -7.89 -7.09 -2.00
C ASN A 45 -6.45 -7.24 -1.52
N ASN A 46 -6.25 -7.20 -0.21
CA ASN A 46 -4.95 -7.40 0.42
C ASN A 46 -4.87 -8.71 1.20
N ILE A 47 -5.92 -9.52 1.22
CA ILE A 47 -5.99 -10.76 2.00
C ILE A 47 -6.65 -11.85 1.18
N ASP A 48 -6.00 -12.99 1.14
CA ASP A 48 -6.66 -14.23 0.73
C ASP A 48 -7.42 -14.82 1.93
N HIS A 49 -8.74 -14.83 1.81
CA HIS A 49 -9.63 -15.31 2.85
C HIS A 49 -9.43 -16.79 3.21
N TYR A 50 -9.00 -17.60 2.27
CA TYR A 50 -8.82 -19.05 2.49
C TYR A 50 -7.50 -19.40 3.14
N THR A 51 -6.42 -18.74 2.72
CA THR A 51 -5.08 -19.06 3.21
C THR A 51 -4.61 -18.11 4.30
N GLY A 52 -5.28 -16.96 4.46
CA GLY A 52 -4.83 -15.87 5.31
C GLY A 52 -3.56 -15.19 4.80
N ALA A 53 -3.14 -15.45 3.54
CA ALA A 53 -2.01 -14.75 2.95
C ALA A 53 -2.36 -13.28 2.71
N THR A 54 -1.38 -12.39 2.90
CA THR A 54 -1.57 -10.98 2.60
C THR A 54 -0.72 -10.53 1.43
N PHE A 55 -1.29 -9.65 0.61
CA PHE A 55 -0.68 -9.06 -0.58
C PHE A 55 -0.47 -7.57 -0.35
N GLY A 56 0.65 -7.04 -0.84
CA GLY A 56 0.98 -5.63 -0.69
C GLY A 56 0.23 -4.73 -1.67
N CYS A 57 0.02 -3.49 -1.24
CA CYS A 57 -0.21 -2.35 -2.11
C CYS A 57 0.94 -1.39 -1.84
N HIS A 58 1.99 -1.50 -2.64
CA HIS A 58 3.22 -0.75 -2.42
C HIS A 58 3.11 0.65 -3.03
N GLU A 59 3.64 1.63 -2.32
CA GLU A 59 3.76 3.01 -2.77
C GLU A 59 5.24 3.38 -2.77
N ASN A 60 5.70 4.01 -3.84
CA ASN A 60 7.08 4.46 -3.97
C ASN A 60 7.06 5.97 -4.26
N TYR A 61 7.75 6.72 -3.43
CA TYR A 61 7.92 8.16 -3.60
C TYR A 61 9.40 8.46 -3.78
N SER A 62 9.71 9.25 -4.80
CA SER A 62 11.05 9.78 -5.01
C SER A 62 11.21 11.04 -4.17
N LEU A 63 12.19 11.04 -3.28
CA LEU A 63 12.58 12.20 -2.48
C LEU A 63 13.96 12.68 -2.93
N ASP A 64 14.21 13.96 -2.75
CA ASP A 64 15.57 14.48 -2.87
C ASP A 64 16.50 13.79 -1.85
N ARG A 65 17.75 13.55 -2.22
CA ARG A 65 18.73 12.94 -1.32
C ARG A 65 19.01 13.82 -0.09
N SER A 66 18.84 15.12 -0.24
CA SER A 66 19.01 16.11 0.83
C SER A 66 17.79 16.26 1.74
N ALA A 67 16.66 15.62 1.44
CA ALA A 67 15.45 15.69 2.26
C ALA A 67 15.75 15.44 3.75
N PRO A 68 15.26 16.29 4.67
CA PRO A 68 15.68 16.31 6.08
C PRO A 68 15.00 15.16 6.86
N LEU A 69 15.52 13.95 6.73
CA LEU A 69 15.06 12.74 7.44
C LEU A 69 15.70 12.63 8.84
N HIS A 70 15.64 13.71 9.61
CA HIS A 70 16.00 13.66 11.02
C HIS A 70 14.87 13.05 11.88
N GLU A 71 15.16 12.72 13.12
CA GLU A 71 14.26 11.97 14.01
C GLU A 71 12.85 12.56 14.09
N LYS A 72 12.71 13.88 14.30
CA LYS A 72 11.42 14.57 14.39
C LYS A 72 10.57 14.35 13.14
N ASN A 73 11.13 14.57 11.95
CA ASN A 73 10.42 14.44 10.68
C ASN A 73 10.03 12.99 10.40
N VAL A 74 10.91 12.05 10.74
CA VAL A 74 10.63 10.62 10.61
C VAL A 74 9.51 10.19 11.54
N LEU A 75 9.49 10.64 12.80
CA LEU A 75 8.41 10.33 13.76
C LEU A 75 7.09 10.94 13.32
N SER A 76 7.10 12.18 12.83
CA SER A 76 5.90 12.84 12.28
C SER A 76 5.35 12.09 11.06
N LEU A 77 6.23 11.67 10.15
CA LEU A 77 5.85 10.86 9.00
C LEU A 77 5.24 9.52 9.41
N LEU A 78 5.82 8.81 10.38
CA LEU A 78 5.27 7.55 10.91
C LEU A 78 3.90 7.75 11.54
N ALA A 79 3.72 8.81 12.34
CA ALA A 79 2.45 9.16 12.93
C ALA A 79 1.38 9.41 11.85
N PHE A 80 1.71 10.21 10.83
CA PHE A 80 0.84 10.42 9.67
C PHE A 80 0.48 9.11 8.97
N LEU A 81 1.46 8.27 8.63
CA LEU A 81 1.25 7.01 7.90
C LEU A 81 0.36 6.05 8.68
N THR A 82 0.50 6.00 10.00
CA THR A 82 -0.35 5.20 10.89
C THR A 82 -1.79 5.74 10.90
N LEU A 83 -1.98 7.05 11.05
CA LEU A 83 -3.29 7.69 11.10
C LEU A 83 -3.98 7.70 9.72
N ARG A 84 -3.22 7.69 8.64
CA ARG A 84 -3.74 7.64 7.26
C ARG A 84 -4.70 6.46 7.04
N VAL A 85 -4.51 5.37 7.74
CA VAL A 85 -5.36 4.18 7.68
C VAL A 85 -6.83 4.50 8.00
N LEU A 86 -7.10 5.52 8.83
CA LEU A 86 -8.47 5.91 9.22
C LEU A 86 -9.34 6.32 8.02
N TYR A 87 -8.76 6.90 6.98
CA TYR A 87 -9.50 7.34 5.78
C TYR A 87 -9.07 6.65 4.49
N ALA A 88 -7.93 5.98 4.48
CA ALA A 88 -7.39 5.26 3.32
C ALA A 88 -7.41 3.74 3.50
N GLY A 89 -7.92 3.22 4.60
CA GLY A 89 -8.13 1.80 4.80
C GLY A 89 -9.25 1.27 3.90
N ALA A 90 -9.09 0.05 3.39
CA ALA A 90 -10.07 -0.59 2.51
C ALA A 90 -11.16 -1.36 3.29
N GLY A 91 -10.99 -1.51 4.58
CA GLY A 91 -11.92 -2.22 5.44
C GLY A 91 -11.95 -3.73 5.23
N ARG A 92 -12.33 -4.44 6.27
CA ARG A 92 -12.69 -5.87 6.19
C ARG A 92 -13.70 -6.24 7.26
N VAL A 93 -14.46 -7.31 7.00
CA VAL A 93 -15.36 -7.94 7.96
C VAL A 93 -14.65 -9.18 8.52
N GLY A 94 -14.68 -9.33 9.84
CA GLY A 94 -14.05 -10.43 10.56
C GLY A 94 -12.75 -10.02 11.25
N SER A 95 -12.53 -10.57 12.47
CA SER A 95 -11.21 -10.56 13.10
C SER A 95 -10.48 -11.83 12.69
N MET A 96 -9.25 -11.66 12.29
CA MET A 96 -8.39 -12.78 12.03
C MET A 96 -7.12 -12.56 12.84
N LYS A 97 -6.87 -13.43 13.82
CA LYS A 97 -5.63 -13.36 14.61
C LYS A 97 -4.49 -13.90 13.76
N PRO A 98 -3.44 -13.12 13.48
CA PRO A 98 -2.29 -13.64 12.78
C PRO A 98 -1.64 -14.76 13.62
N THR A 99 -1.66 -15.97 13.13
CA THR A 99 -0.92 -17.08 13.75
C THR A 99 0.29 -17.37 12.89
N ARG A 100 1.49 -16.98 13.35
CA ARG A 100 2.77 -17.16 12.62
C ARG A 100 2.75 -16.61 11.20
N GLY A 101 2.17 -15.41 10.99
CA GLY A 101 2.05 -14.78 9.68
C GLY A 101 0.94 -15.34 8.79
N ARG A 102 0.13 -16.25 9.30
CA ARG A 102 -1.13 -16.69 8.72
C ARG A 102 -2.27 -16.34 9.66
N ILE A 103 -3.42 -16.07 9.09
CA ILE A 103 -4.63 -15.79 9.85
C ILE A 103 -5.40 -17.10 10.02
N ASP A 104 -5.85 -17.37 11.24
CA ASP A 104 -6.76 -18.48 11.47
C ASP A 104 -8.18 -18.10 11.04
N VAL A 105 -8.55 -18.57 9.87
CA VAL A 105 -9.86 -18.31 9.26
C VAL A 105 -10.99 -19.02 10.01
N ALA A 106 -10.66 -20.03 10.83
CA ALA A 106 -11.64 -20.82 11.57
C ALA A 106 -12.10 -20.16 12.88
N ALA A 107 -11.32 -19.21 13.41
CA ALA A 107 -11.69 -18.48 14.63
C ALA A 107 -12.71 -17.37 14.32
N ARG A 108 -13.97 -17.73 14.15
CA ARG A 108 -15.06 -16.75 14.07
C ARG A 108 -15.39 -16.27 15.49
N GLU A 109 -15.14 -15.00 15.74
CA GLU A 109 -15.67 -14.32 16.90
C GLU A 109 -17.09 -13.79 16.57
N GLU A 110 -18.02 -13.96 17.48
CA GLU A 110 -19.36 -13.35 17.38
C GLU A 110 -19.48 -12.25 18.45
N PRO A 111 -19.88 -11.04 18.10
CA PRO A 111 -20.26 -10.57 16.76
C PRO A 111 -19.04 -10.42 15.84
N VAL A 112 -19.25 -10.58 14.54
CA VAL A 112 -18.19 -10.45 13.53
C VAL A 112 -17.70 -9.00 13.50
N PRO A 113 -16.48 -8.69 13.95
CA PRO A 113 -16.01 -7.32 14.03
C PRO A 113 -15.71 -6.76 12.63
N PHE A 114 -15.82 -5.42 12.53
CA PHE A 114 -15.34 -4.68 11.36
C PHE A 114 -13.97 -4.08 11.68
N GLN A 115 -13.05 -4.18 10.72
CA GLN A 115 -11.73 -3.55 10.80
C GLN A 115 -11.57 -2.53 9.68
N ILE A 116 -10.93 -1.40 9.99
CA ILE A 116 -10.74 -0.29 9.04
C ILE A 116 -9.76 -0.67 7.92
N SER A 117 -8.76 -1.49 8.24
CA SER A 117 -7.72 -1.90 7.29
C SER A 117 -7.72 -3.41 7.10
N GLN A 118 -7.42 -3.83 5.87
CA GLN A 118 -7.18 -5.23 5.57
C GLN A 118 -5.78 -5.66 6.00
N ARG A 119 -4.84 -4.72 6.07
CA ARG A 119 -3.42 -5.01 6.16
C ARG A 119 -2.77 -4.67 7.51
N ALA A 120 -3.40 -3.81 8.32
CA ALA A 120 -2.80 -3.29 9.55
C ALA A 120 -2.31 -4.38 10.50
N ASP A 121 -3.06 -5.47 10.67
CA ASP A 121 -2.68 -6.59 11.57
C ASP A 121 -1.42 -7.35 11.13
N TYR A 122 -0.99 -7.16 9.90
CA TYR A 122 0.22 -7.81 9.36
C TYR A 122 1.46 -6.93 9.48
N ILE A 123 1.28 -5.66 9.83
CA ILE A 123 2.39 -4.72 9.99
C ILE A 123 2.90 -4.82 11.41
N GLN A 124 4.15 -5.18 11.57
CA GLN A 124 4.75 -5.51 12.87
C GLN A 124 5.91 -4.58 13.25
N ASN A 125 6.41 -3.79 12.31
CA ASN A 125 7.55 -2.92 12.51
C ASN A 125 7.33 -1.56 11.85
N ASP A 126 7.97 -0.53 12.36
CA ASP A 126 7.99 0.78 11.73
C ASP A 126 8.90 0.77 10.50
N PHE A 127 10.09 0.20 10.65
CA PHE A 127 11.11 0.08 9.60
C PHE A 127 11.62 -1.34 9.49
N PHE A 128 11.77 -1.84 8.28
CA PHE A 128 12.42 -3.13 8.02
C PHE A 128 12.85 -3.26 6.56
N GLU A 129 13.99 -3.89 6.31
CA GLU A 129 14.51 -4.09 4.95
C GLU A 129 13.98 -5.39 4.30
N TRP A 130 13.90 -6.47 5.07
CA TRP A 130 13.55 -7.81 4.56
C TRP A 130 12.07 -8.11 4.71
N VAL A 131 11.34 -8.10 3.59
CA VAL A 131 9.88 -8.22 3.59
C VAL A 131 9.32 -9.63 3.72
N GLN A 132 10.17 -10.67 3.74
CA GLN A 132 9.70 -12.06 3.72
C GLN A 132 9.07 -12.52 5.04
N HIS A 133 9.55 -12.02 6.16
CA HIS A 133 9.12 -12.48 7.48
C HIS A 133 8.47 -11.41 8.35
N ASN A 134 8.93 -10.17 8.24
CA ASN A 134 8.41 -9.02 8.98
C ASN A 134 7.98 -7.93 8.00
N ARG A 135 6.78 -7.39 8.21
CA ARG A 135 6.25 -6.31 7.38
C ARG A 135 6.31 -5.01 8.16
N ALA A 136 6.82 -3.98 7.51
CA ALA A 136 6.98 -2.66 8.10
C ALA A 136 6.03 -1.63 7.49
N ILE A 137 5.92 -0.48 8.12
CA ILE A 137 5.30 0.70 7.51
C ILE A 137 6.17 1.18 6.35
N ILE A 138 7.46 1.36 6.63
CA ILE A 138 8.48 1.81 5.67
C ILE A 138 9.50 0.69 5.44
N ASN A 139 9.65 0.29 4.19
CA ASN A 139 10.75 -0.56 3.78
C ASN A 139 12.00 0.31 3.55
N THR A 140 13.09 -0.02 4.24
CA THR A 140 14.31 0.80 4.21
C THR A 140 15.22 0.52 3.03
N ARG A 141 14.84 -0.37 2.12
CA ARG A 141 15.60 -0.66 0.90
C ARG A 141 15.55 0.53 -0.05
N ASP A 142 16.61 1.30 -0.05
CA ASP A 142 16.77 2.51 -0.85
C ASP A 142 17.32 2.14 -2.25
N GLU A 143 16.41 1.81 -3.14
CA GLU A 143 16.71 1.51 -4.55
C GLU A 143 15.90 2.44 -5.45
N PRO A 144 16.30 3.74 -5.58
CA PRO A 144 15.63 4.64 -6.50
C PRO A 144 15.89 4.19 -7.94
N LEU A 145 14.86 4.18 -8.77
CA LEU A 145 15.00 3.96 -10.22
C LEU A 145 15.46 5.26 -10.91
N ALA A 146 16.38 5.97 -10.28
CA ALA A 146 16.92 7.27 -10.68
C ALA A 146 18.37 7.38 -10.20
N ASP A 147 19.03 8.52 -10.41
CA ASP A 147 20.41 8.74 -9.91
C ASP A 147 20.43 8.70 -8.37
N PRO A 148 21.04 7.69 -7.73
CA PRO A 148 21.04 7.53 -6.28
C PRO A 148 21.85 8.59 -5.54
N ARG A 149 22.61 9.42 -6.24
CA ARG A 149 23.32 10.56 -5.67
C ARG A 149 22.38 11.74 -5.44
N LEU A 150 21.31 11.84 -6.21
CA LEU A 150 20.34 12.92 -6.18
C LEU A 150 19.05 12.53 -5.48
N TYR A 151 18.63 11.29 -5.61
CA TYR A 151 17.34 10.81 -5.14
C TYR A 151 17.44 9.62 -4.20
N ARG A 152 16.43 9.47 -3.36
CA ARG A 152 16.17 8.31 -2.54
C ARG A 152 14.74 7.82 -2.73
N ARG A 153 14.51 6.56 -2.47
CA ARG A 153 13.21 5.94 -2.51
C ARG A 153 12.59 5.88 -1.11
N LEU A 154 11.45 6.50 -0.92
CA LEU A 154 10.58 6.18 0.20
C LEU A 154 9.63 5.06 -0.24
N HIS A 155 9.79 3.87 0.33
CA HIS A 155 9.02 2.70 -0.01
C HIS A 155 8.05 2.34 1.11
N LEU A 156 6.75 2.57 0.90
CA LEU A 156 5.68 2.28 1.84
C LEU A 156 5.02 0.94 1.47
N ILE A 157 4.89 0.04 2.45
CA ILE A 157 4.36 -1.31 2.19
C ILE A 157 3.16 -1.67 3.07
N HIS A 158 2.71 -0.76 3.92
CA HIS A 158 1.63 -0.97 4.90
C HIS A 158 0.23 -0.69 4.36
N GLY A 159 0.11 0.06 3.25
CA GLY A 159 -1.16 0.55 2.75
C GLY A 159 -2.07 -0.55 2.20
N ASP A 160 -3.38 -0.29 2.29
CA ASP A 160 -4.40 -1.10 1.63
C ASP A 160 -4.55 -0.72 0.16
N THR A 161 -5.02 -1.67 -0.65
CA THR A 161 -5.46 -1.37 -2.02
C THR A 161 -6.82 -0.71 -2.01
N ASN A 162 -6.95 0.43 -2.68
CA ASN A 162 -8.20 1.17 -2.75
C ASN A 162 -8.92 0.89 -4.07
N VAL A 163 -10.18 0.43 -3.96
CA VAL A 163 -11.03 0.20 -5.14
C VAL A 163 -11.58 1.53 -5.68
N GLN A 164 -11.90 2.46 -4.79
CA GLN A 164 -12.47 3.75 -5.18
C GLN A 164 -11.37 4.75 -5.59
N PRO A 165 -11.47 5.37 -6.79
CA PRO A 165 -10.50 6.35 -7.27
C PRO A 165 -10.28 7.52 -6.30
N ALA A 166 -11.35 8.01 -5.65
CA ALA A 166 -11.27 9.09 -4.68
C ALA A 166 -10.44 8.71 -3.45
N ALA A 167 -10.58 7.49 -2.96
CA ALA A 167 -9.79 7.00 -1.83
C ALA A 167 -8.30 6.87 -2.18
N LEU A 168 -8.00 6.37 -3.38
CA LEU A 168 -6.62 6.32 -3.88
C LEU A 168 -6.04 7.73 -4.05
N PHE A 169 -6.82 8.65 -4.64
CA PHE A 169 -6.40 10.06 -4.80
C PHE A 169 -6.08 10.71 -3.46
N LEU A 170 -6.96 10.54 -2.46
CA LEU A 170 -6.74 11.06 -1.11
C LEU A 170 -5.49 10.43 -0.47
N LYS A 171 -5.33 9.11 -0.57
CA LYS A 171 -4.17 8.42 -0.02
C LYS A 171 -2.86 8.97 -0.56
N VAL A 172 -2.72 9.03 -1.88
CA VAL A 172 -1.49 9.48 -2.54
C VAL A 172 -1.32 11.00 -2.41
N GLY A 173 -2.39 11.76 -2.59
CA GLY A 173 -2.36 13.23 -2.54
C GLY A 173 -1.98 13.76 -1.16
N THR A 174 -2.58 13.23 -0.09
CA THR A 174 -2.23 13.66 1.27
C THR A 174 -0.81 13.23 1.64
N THR A 175 -0.37 12.06 1.19
CA THR A 175 1.03 11.64 1.39
C THR A 175 1.98 12.60 0.69
N ARG A 176 1.68 13.01 -0.54
CA ARG A 176 2.48 14.01 -1.27
C ARG A 176 2.57 15.31 -0.50
N LEU A 177 1.45 15.85 -0.01
CA LEU A 177 1.45 17.09 0.79
C LEU A 177 2.32 16.98 2.05
N VAL A 178 2.27 15.85 2.74
CA VAL A 178 3.13 15.61 3.92
C VAL A 178 4.60 15.52 3.53
N LEU A 179 4.91 14.92 2.38
CA LEU A 179 6.29 14.88 1.89
C LEU A 179 6.79 16.26 1.44
N ASP A 180 5.92 17.12 0.90
CA ASP A 180 6.27 18.52 0.60
C ASP A 180 6.61 19.30 1.89
N LEU A 181 5.88 19.07 3.00
CA LEU A 181 6.21 19.64 4.32
C LEU A 181 7.55 19.09 4.87
N LEU A 182 7.80 17.80 4.63
CA LEU A 182 9.07 17.18 5.02
C LEU A 182 10.23 17.79 4.26
N ASP A 183 10.10 17.97 2.96
CA ASP A 183 11.14 18.59 2.12
C ASP A 183 11.41 20.05 2.51
N ALA A 184 10.37 20.76 3.01
CA ALA A 184 10.49 22.11 3.53
C ALA A 184 11.03 22.20 4.99
N ASP A 185 11.23 21.07 5.67
CA ASP A 185 11.57 20.95 7.09
C ASP A 185 10.51 21.59 8.04
N GLU A 186 9.24 21.48 7.66
CA GLU A 186 8.08 22.07 8.38
C GLU A 186 7.21 21.02 9.09
N MET A 187 7.71 19.82 9.34
CA MET A 187 6.99 18.73 10.00
C MET A 187 7.00 18.80 11.53
#